data_3078cef9111642bb362e0871d8eca3b1
#
_entry.id   3078cef9111642bb362e0871d8eca3b1
#
_cell.length_a   1.000
_cell.length_b   1.000
_cell.length_c   1.000
_cell.angle_alpha   90.00
_cell.angle_beta   90.00
_cell.angle_gamma   90.00
#
_symmetry.space_group_name_H-M   'P 1'
#
loop_
_entity.id
_entity.type
_entity.pdbx_description
1 polymer ?
#
loop_
_entity_poly.entity_id
_entity_poly.type
_entity_poly.pdbx_seq_one_letter_code
_entity_poly.pdbx_strand_id
1 'polypeptide(L)' 'MYGTPTCGDCVLAKQVFAEKNIEYDYIDISNDEEATKKAIELNNGIRRIPVIVFPDQTILVEPNRAELLSKLD' A
#
# COMPACT_ATOMS: atom_id res chain seq x y z
N MET A 1 -4.25 -0.74 -2.52
CA MET A 1 -3.36 -0.49 -1.37
C MET A 1 -4.09 -0.79 -0.07
N TYR A 2 -3.46 -1.58 0.78
CA TYR A 2 -3.96 -1.89 2.11
C TYR A 2 -3.24 -1.01 3.14
N GLY A 3 -3.98 -0.25 3.92
CA GLY A 3 -3.36 0.67 4.87
C GLY A 3 -4.35 1.22 5.89
N THR A 4 -3.90 2.22 6.65
CA THR A 4 -4.74 2.91 7.63
C THR A 4 -4.56 4.42 7.49
N PRO A 5 -5.57 5.21 7.90
CA PRO A 5 -5.48 6.67 7.77
C PRO A 5 -4.44 7.31 8.70
N THR A 6 -4.00 6.59 9.74
CA THR A 6 -3.02 7.12 10.72
C THR A 6 -1.59 6.71 10.41
N CYS A 7 -1.35 5.90 9.38
CA CYS A 7 -0.02 5.45 9.01
C CYS A 7 0.68 6.51 8.15
N GLY A 8 1.84 6.98 8.59
CA GLY A 8 2.62 7.98 7.85
C GLY A 8 3.07 7.50 6.48
N ASP A 9 3.48 6.24 6.37
CA ASP A 9 3.89 5.66 5.09
C ASP A 9 2.71 5.48 4.14
N CYS A 10 1.51 5.22 4.67
CA CYS A 10 0.29 5.17 3.88
C CYS A 10 -0.06 6.56 3.33
N VAL A 11 0.09 7.59 4.15
CA VAL A 11 -0.14 8.98 3.72
C VAL A 11 0.85 9.36 2.63
N LEU A 12 2.12 9.00 2.78
CA LEU A 12 3.15 9.24 1.78
C LEU A 12 2.78 8.58 0.44
N ALA A 13 2.36 7.32 0.48
CA ALA A 13 1.97 6.59 -0.73
C ALA A 13 0.80 7.28 -1.44
N LYS A 14 -0.21 7.71 -0.68
CA LYS A 14 -1.35 8.45 -1.24
C LYS A 14 -0.92 9.75 -1.91
N GLN A 15 0.02 10.47 -1.30
CA GLN A 15 0.55 11.70 -1.87
C GLN A 15 1.26 11.45 -3.20
N VAL A 16 2.08 10.41 -3.27
CA VAL A 16 2.78 10.05 -4.51
C VAL A 16 1.79 9.68 -5.61
N PHE A 17 0.78 8.88 -5.29
CA PHE A 17 -0.24 8.51 -6.27
C PHE A 17 -1.00 9.72 -6.78
N ALA A 18 -1.32 10.67 -5.90
CA ALA A 18 -1.99 11.91 -6.30
C ALA A 18 -1.11 12.77 -7.21
N GLU A 19 0.18 12.89 -6.90
CA GLU A 19 1.14 13.64 -7.74
C GLU A 19 1.26 13.05 -9.15
N LYS A 20 1.17 11.73 -9.25
CA LYS A 20 1.30 11.01 -10.52
C LYS A 20 -0.05 10.75 -11.21
N ASN A 21 -1.15 11.22 -10.65
CA ASN A 21 -2.50 10.98 -11.16
C ASN A 21 -2.81 9.48 -11.32
N ILE A 22 -2.38 8.67 -10.36
CA ILE A 22 -2.61 7.23 -10.37
C ILE A 22 -3.94 6.93 -9.68
N GLU A 23 -4.81 6.18 -10.36
CA GLU A 23 -6.02 5.65 -9.75
C GLU A 23 -5.70 4.33 -9.07
N TYR A 24 -6.23 4.13 -7.89
CA TYR A 24 -6.00 2.91 -7.12
C TYR A 24 -7.16 2.65 -6.16
N ASP A 25 -7.33 1.39 -5.78
CA ASP A 25 -8.29 1.01 -4.75
C ASP A 25 -7.60 1.08 -3.39
N TYR A 26 -8.21 1.83 -2.48
CA TYR A 26 -7.72 1.95 -1.12
C TYR A 26 -8.58 1.11 -0.19
N ILE A 27 -7.94 0.22 0.56
CA ILE A 27 -8.61 -0.65 1.53
C ILE A 27 -8.10 -0.29 2.92
N ASP A 28 -8.99 0.29 3.74
CA ASP A 28 -8.67 0.63 5.11
C ASP A 28 -8.83 -0.63 5.97
N ILE A 29 -7.72 -1.10 6.53
CA ILE A 29 -7.70 -2.33 7.32
C ILE A 29 -7.90 -2.10 8.81
N SER A 30 -8.08 -0.85 9.24
CA SER A 30 -8.16 -0.54 10.67
C SER A 30 -9.37 -1.18 11.36
N ASN A 31 -10.46 -1.41 10.62
CA ASN A 31 -11.67 -2.03 11.13
C ASN A 31 -12.17 -3.20 10.26
N ASP A 32 -11.25 -3.82 9.50
CA ASP A 32 -11.60 -4.92 8.61
C ASP A 32 -10.63 -6.07 8.81
N GLU A 33 -11.07 -7.09 9.54
CA GLU A 33 -10.24 -8.25 9.86
C GLU A 33 -9.87 -9.07 8.64
N GLU A 34 -10.79 -9.22 7.69
CA GLU A 34 -10.52 -9.99 6.47
C GLU A 34 -9.48 -9.29 5.60
N ALA A 35 -9.59 -7.99 5.43
CA ALA A 35 -8.61 -7.21 4.69
C ALA A 35 -7.25 -7.24 5.40
N THR A 36 -7.23 -7.19 6.73
CA THR A 36 -6.01 -7.32 7.52
C THR A 36 -5.34 -8.66 7.27
N LYS A 37 -6.10 -9.75 7.30
CA LYS A 37 -5.58 -11.10 7.01
C LYS A 37 -5.01 -11.18 5.61
N LYS A 38 -5.70 -10.61 4.63
CA LYS A 38 -5.25 -10.60 3.24
C LYS A 38 -3.91 -9.85 3.10
N ALA A 39 -3.79 -8.70 3.74
CA ALA A 39 -2.55 -7.93 3.71
C ALA A 39 -1.39 -8.70 4.34
N ILE A 40 -1.63 -9.39 5.45
CA ILE A 40 -0.64 -10.23 6.12
C ILE A 40 -0.21 -11.39 5.23
N GLU A 41 -1.17 -12.07 4.57
CA GLU A 41 -0.87 -13.16 3.63
C GLU A 41 0.00 -12.69 2.47
N LEU A 42 -0.31 -11.52 1.91
CA LEU A 42 0.45 -10.94 0.81
C LEU A 42 1.89 -10.59 1.21
N ASN A 43 2.13 -10.41 2.49
CA ASN A 43 3.46 -10.10 3.03
C ASN A 43 4.07 -11.29 3.79
N ASN A 44 3.79 -12.52 3.34
CA ASN A 44 4.38 -13.74 3.89
C ASN A 44 4.17 -13.91 5.41
N GLY A 45 3.01 -13.48 5.90
CA GLY A 45 2.65 -13.62 7.31
C GLY A 45 3.12 -12.50 8.22
N ILE A 46 3.75 -11.46 7.67
CA ILE A 46 4.23 -10.32 8.44
C ILE A 46 3.23 -9.17 8.33
N ARG A 47 2.84 -8.60 9.46
CA ARG A 47 1.92 -7.46 9.48
C ARG A 47 2.69 -6.15 9.32
N ARG A 48 2.68 -5.62 8.10
CA ARG A 48 3.26 -4.30 7.79
C ARG A 48 2.37 -3.59 6.78
N ILE A 49 2.26 -2.29 6.89
CA ILE A 49 1.47 -1.44 6.00
C ILE A 49 2.30 -0.22 5.58
N PRO A 50 2.04 0.35 4.40
CA PRO A 50 1.06 -0.10 3.42
C PRO A 50 1.55 -1.33 2.64
N VAL A 51 0.62 -2.16 2.21
CA VAL A 51 0.87 -3.24 1.24
C VAL A 51 0.22 -2.80 -0.07
N ILE A 52 1.02 -2.64 -1.10
CA ILE A 52 0.57 -2.12 -2.39
C ILE A 52 0.75 -3.19 -3.45
N VAL A 53 -0.37 -3.59 -4.07
CA VAL A 53 -0.36 -4.58 -5.15
C VAL A 53 -0.53 -3.84 -6.47
N PHE A 54 0.39 -4.05 -7.41
CA PHE A 54 0.37 -3.41 -8.73
C PHE A 54 -0.31 -4.30 -9.76
N PRO A 55 -0.76 -3.74 -10.89
CA PRO A 55 -1.43 -4.53 -11.93
C PRO A 55 -0.60 -5.67 -12.49
N ASP A 56 0.73 -5.58 -12.44
CA ASP A 56 1.65 -6.63 -12.89
C ASP A 56 1.89 -7.71 -11.82
N GLN A 57 1.10 -7.72 -10.73
CA GLN A 57 1.18 -8.65 -9.61
C GLN A 57 2.37 -8.42 -8.67
N THR A 58 3.19 -7.41 -8.90
CA THR A 58 4.27 -7.08 -7.95
C THR A 58 3.70 -6.40 -6.71
N ILE A 59 4.38 -6.58 -5.58
CA ILE A 59 3.95 -6.07 -4.28
C ILE A 59 5.07 -5.26 -3.66
N LEU A 60 4.74 -4.06 -3.18
CA LEU A 60 5.65 -3.24 -2.36
C LEU A 60 5.06 -3.11 -0.97
N VAL A 61 5.93 -3.24 0.04
CA VAL A 61 5.55 -3.13 1.46
C VAL A 61 6.38 -2.03 2.09
N GLU A 62 5.70 -1.07 2.70
CA GLU A 62 6.34 0.12 3.31
C GLU A 62 7.34 0.81 2.38
N PRO A 63 7.01 1.05 1.10
CA PRO A 63 7.98 1.67 0.21
C PRO A 63 8.21 3.12 0.61
N ASN A 64 9.46 3.59 0.42
CA ASN A 64 9.74 5.01 0.54
C ASN A 64 9.36 5.73 -0.76
N ARG A 65 9.48 7.07 -0.78
CA ARG A 65 9.12 7.86 -1.95
C ARG A 65 9.92 7.46 -3.20
N ALA A 66 11.21 7.24 -3.04
CA ALA A 66 12.08 6.85 -4.16
C ALA A 66 11.67 5.50 -4.76
N GLU A 67 11.35 4.53 -3.91
CA GLU A 67 10.91 3.21 -4.36
C GLU A 67 9.58 3.29 -5.12
N LEU A 68 8.63 4.08 -4.61
CA LEU A 68 7.35 4.29 -5.28
C LEU A 68 7.52 4.97 -6.63
N LEU A 69 8.31 6.05 -6.69
CA LEU A 69 8.56 6.78 -7.92
C LEU A 69 9.23 5.89 -8.96
N SER A 70 10.20 5.09 -8.54
CA SER A 70 10.89 4.15 -9.43
C SER A 70 9.92 3.11 -10.02
N LYS A 71 8.98 2.62 -9.20
CA LYS A 71 8.00 1.64 -9.66
C LYS A 71 6.99 2.23 -10.63
N LEU A 72 6.63 3.50 -10.45
CA LEU A 72 5.61 4.17 -11.26
C LEU A 72 6.15 4.78 -12.56
N ASP A 73 7.45 4.96 -12.66
CA ASP A 73 8.09 5.54 -13.85
C ASP A 73 8.33 4.53 -14.97
#